data_319aa9cb23581c6eb3ab342f77f4e796
#
_entry.id   319aa9cb23581c6eb3ab342f77f4e796
#
_cell.length_a   1.000
_cell.length_b   1.000
_cell.length_c   1.000
_cell.angle_alpha   90.00
_cell.angle_beta   90.00
_cell.angle_gamma   90.00
#
_symmetry.space_group_name_H-M   'P 1'
#
loop_
_entity.id
_entity.type
_entity.pdbx_description
1 polymer ?
#
loop_
_entity_poly.entity_id
_entity_poly.type
_entity_poly.pdbx_seq_one_letter_code
_entity_poly.pdbx_strand_id
1 'polypeptide(L)'
;LPIQEITDPASDHLPAREGFASTFKGKMHACGHDSHTAVGLGVAHWLADNKDRLCGRIKLIFQPSEEGTRGAGAMVAAGVVDDVDWFFGAHVGVTAKTGHIQLCADGYLATTKFDVNFTGIQSHAGAKPEAGRSALLAAANAAIMLNAISRTSEGDTRVSVGRLDAGEGRNITPAHAHMECEVRGSTHEANEFMFSRAQEVVKGAADMLGVKYDLIKTGQATTLVTTPEAMETMRKAAEAVPGVTVEDIHHCGGSEDCTLFMRRVAEHGGNPGFFLFGCENKGHHRPDFDIQDTVNLKPGFEVFTNIATAVCGRKD
;
A
#
# COMPACT_ATOMS: atom_id res chain seq x y z
N LEU A 1 -5.59 1.44 -11.81
CA LEU A 1 -4.57 2.49 -11.97
C LEU A 1 -4.85 3.39 -13.18
N PRO A 2 -4.47 4.68 -13.16
CA PRO A 2 -4.64 5.62 -14.27
C PRO A 2 -3.53 5.43 -15.32
N ILE A 3 -3.46 4.22 -15.88
CA ILE A 3 -2.46 3.80 -16.88
C ILE A 3 -3.21 3.32 -18.11
N GLN A 4 -2.76 3.75 -19.31
CA GLN A 4 -3.29 3.24 -20.57
C GLN A 4 -2.60 1.91 -20.89
N GLU A 5 -3.37 0.84 -20.86
CA GLU A 5 -2.89 -0.49 -21.26
C GLU A 5 -2.56 -0.54 -22.76
N ILE A 6 -1.59 -1.35 -23.12
CA ILE A 6 -1.32 -1.69 -24.53
C ILE A 6 -2.50 -2.53 -25.05
N THR A 7 -3.16 -2.04 -26.09
CA THR A 7 -4.34 -2.69 -26.69
C THR A 7 -4.11 -3.13 -28.13
N ASP A 8 -2.90 -2.94 -28.68
CA ASP A 8 -2.54 -3.37 -30.04
C ASP A 8 -2.39 -4.91 -30.07
N PRO A 9 -3.24 -5.64 -30.82
CA PRO A 9 -3.14 -7.09 -30.96
C PRO A 9 -1.83 -7.60 -31.61
N ALA A 10 -1.08 -6.70 -32.28
CA ALA A 10 0.22 -7.01 -32.85
C ALA A 10 1.38 -6.87 -31.85
N SER A 11 1.12 -6.37 -30.65
CA SER A 11 2.12 -6.25 -29.59
C SER A 11 2.43 -7.58 -28.92
N ASP A 12 3.49 -7.61 -28.09
CA ASP A 12 3.82 -8.79 -27.27
C ASP A 12 2.95 -8.91 -26.00
N HIS A 13 2.03 -7.96 -25.79
CA HIS A 13 1.17 -7.94 -24.61
C HIS A 13 0.06 -8.97 -24.73
N LEU A 14 0.09 -10.01 -23.87
CA LEU A 14 -0.84 -11.14 -23.94
C LEU A 14 -2.31 -10.70 -23.85
N PRO A 15 -2.75 -9.82 -22.92
CA PRO A 15 -4.11 -9.36 -22.86
C PRO A 15 -4.63 -8.72 -24.15
N ALA A 16 -3.79 -7.97 -24.85
CA ALA A 16 -4.16 -7.38 -26.15
C ALA A 16 -4.32 -8.43 -27.26
N ARG A 17 -3.41 -9.41 -27.30
CA ARG A 17 -3.44 -10.49 -28.30
C ARG A 17 -4.62 -11.44 -28.11
N GLU A 18 -4.96 -11.75 -26.87
CA GLU A 18 -6.03 -12.69 -26.50
C GLU A 18 -7.40 -11.99 -26.34
N GLY A 19 -7.45 -10.65 -26.47
CA GLY A 19 -8.70 -9.89 -26.49
C GLY A 19 -9.34 -9.60 -25.13
N PHE A 20 -8.57 -9.62 -24.05
CA PHE A 20 -9.05 -9.29 -22.69
C PHE A 20 -8.36 -8.07 -22.06
N ALA A 21 -7.62 -7.27 -22.84
CA ALA A 21 -7.10 -6.00 -22.39
C ALA A 21 -8.24 -5.06 -21.91
N SER A 22 -7.90 -4.10 -21.05
CA SER A 22 -8.87 -3.16 -20.47
C SER A 22 -9.70 -2.44 -21.53
N THR A 23 -11.01 -2.48 -21.38
CA THR A 23 -11.95 -1.71 -22.20
C THR A 23 -12.12 -0.25 -21.73
N PHE A 24 -11.56 0.11 -20.56
CA PHE A 24 -11.63 1.44 -20.00
C PHE A 24 -10.41 2.27 -20.41
N LYS A 25 -10.63 3.26 -21.30
CA LYS A 25 -9.55 4.15 -21.75
C LYS A 25 -8.82 4.81 -20.57
N GLY A 26 -7.49 4.72 -20.58
CA GLY A 26 -6.63 5.30 -19.55
C GLY A 26 -6.67 4.61 -18.20
N LYS A 27 -7.23 3.38 -18.11
CA LYS A 27 -7.30 2.61 -16.86
C LYS A 27 -7.00 1.15 -17.12
N MET A 28 -6.23 0.53 -16.23
CA MET A 28 -5.96 -0.92 -16.25
C MET A 28 -5.64 -1.43 -14.85
N HIS A 29 -5.68 -2.75 -14.68
CA HIS A 29 -5.02 -3.44 -13.58
C HIS A 29 -3.53 -3.61 -13.90
N ALA A 30 -2.67 -2.84 -13.23
CA ALA A 30 -1.23 -2.84 -13.46
C ALA A 30 -0.43 -3.20 -12.18
N CYS A 31 -1.12 -3.81 -11.21
CA CYS A 31 -0.53 -4.31 -9.96
C CYS A 31 -1.02 -5.72 -9.59
N GLY A 32 -1.95 -6.30 -10.36
CA GLY A 32 -2.44 -7.67 -10.12
C GLY A 32 -3.54 -7.81 -9.08
N HIS A 33 -4.19 -6.72 -8.64
CA HIS A 33 -5.26 -6.77 -7.64
C HIS A 33 -6.53 -7.48 -8.13
N ASP A 34 -6.75 -7.55 -9.44
CA ASP A 34 -7.75 -8.39 -10.08
C ASP A 34 -7.47 -9.88 -9.85
N SER A 35 -6.20 -10.28 -9.91
CA SER A 35 -5.78 -11.66 -9.60
C SER A 35 -5.98 -12.01 -8.13
N HIS A 36 -5.70 -11.07 -7.21
CA HIS A 36 -5.97 -11.26 -5.78
C HIS A 36 -7.47 -11.50 -5.55
N THR A 37 -8.32 -10.72 -6.22
CA THR A 37 -9.77 -10.89 -6.17
C THR A 37 -10.21 -12.24 -6.73
N ALA A 38 -9.64 -12.66 -7.88
CA ALA A 38 -9.93 -13.94 -8.50
C ALA A 38 -9.53 -15.12 -7.60
N VAL A 39 -8.33 -15.07 -7.00
CA VAL A 39 -7.88 -16.06 -6.00
C VAL A 39 -8.82 -16.07 -4.79
N GLY A 40 -9.19 -14.90 -4.24
CA GLY A 40 -10.14 -14.79 -3.13
C GLY A 40 -11.50 -15.39 -3.43
N LEU A 41 -12.04 -15.20 -4.64
CA LEU A 41 -13.29 -15.82 -5.08
C LEU A 41 -13.13 -17.34 -5.23
N GLY A 42 -12.02 -17.83 -5.77
CA GLY A 42 -11.71 -19.26 -5.83
C GLY A 42 -11.68 -19.90 -4.44
N VAL A 43 -11.03 -19.23 -3.48
CA VAL A 43 -11.01 -19.66 -2.08
C VAL A 43 -12.43 -19.68 -1.49
N ALA A 44 -13.27 -18.66 -1.78
CA ALA A 44 -14.66 -18.63 -1.32
C ALA A 44 -15.48 -19.86 -1.81
N HIS A 45 -15.33 -20.20 -3.09
CA HIS A 45 -15.97 -21.41 -3.65
C HIS A 45 -15.48 -22.67 -2.97
N TRP A 46 -14.16 -22.82 -2.84
CA TRP A 46 -13.57 -23.97 -2.17
C TRP A 46 -14.04 -24.12 -0.71
N LEU A 47 -14.14 -23.01 0.03
CA LEU A 47 -14.65 -23.00 1.40
C LEU A 47 -16.11 -23.47 1.48
N ALA A 48 -16.95 -23.03 0.53
CA ALA A 48 -18.34 -23.45 0.46
C ALA A 48 -18.47 -24.98 0.24
N ASP A 49 -17.64 -25.54 -0.64
CA ASP A 49 -17.63 -26.96 -0.97
C ASP A 49 -17.02 -27.83 0.15
N ASN A 50 -16.16 -27.27 0.98
CA ASN A 50 -15.43 -27.99 2.05
C ASN A 50 -15.85 -27.60 3.47
N LYS A 51 -16.97 -26.89 3.65
CA LYS A 51 -17.44 -26.39 4.96
C LYS A 51 -17.54 -27.47 6.04
N ASP A 52 -17.92 -28.70 5.66
CA ASP A 52 -18.06 -29.82 6.59
C ASP A 52 -16.72 -30.38 7.08
N ARG A 53 -15.63 -30.06 6.43
CA ARG A 53 -14.25 -30.42 6.80
C ARG A 53 -13.52 -29.35 7.63
N LEU A 54 -14.16 -28.22 7.83
CA LEU A 54 -13.59 -27.06 8.51
C LEU A 54 -14.35 -26.77 9.81
N CYS A 55 -13.69 -26.12 10.76
CA CYS A 55 -14.27 -25.60 11.99
C CYS A 55 -13.82 -24.14 12.19
N GLY A 56 -14.52 -23.41 13.07
CA GLY A 56 -14.27 -22.00 13.30
C GLY A 56 -14.94 -21.11 12.27
N ARG A 57 -14.40 -19.89 12.11
CA ARG A 57 -14.91 -18.88 11.16
C ARG A 57 -13.78 -18.43 10.26
N ILE A 58 -14.03 -18.34 8.97
CA ILE A 58 -13.11 -17.79 7.98
C ILE A 58 -13.74 -16.52 7.39
N LYS A 59 -13.01 -15.45 7.44
CA LYS A 59 -13.41 -14.13 6.94
C LYS A 59 -12.58 -13.79 5.71
N LEU A 60 -13.22 -13.58 4.57
CA LEU A 60 -12.59 -13.07 3.37
C LEU A 60 -12.74 -11.54 3.35
N ILE A 61 -11.62 -10.84 3.22
CA ILE A 61 -11.58 -9.38 3.23
C ILE A 61 -11.21 -8.91 1.84
N PHE A 62 -12.17 -8.27 1.14
CA PHE A 62 -11.96 -7.61 -0.14
C PHE A 62 -11.79 -6.12 0.11
N GLN A 63 -10.54 -5.68 0.17
CA GLN A 63 -10.17 -4.33 0.53
C GLN A 63 -10.22 -3.38 -0.68
N PRO A 64 -10.84 -2.20 -0.59
CA PRO A 64 -10.76 -1.17 -1.62
C PRO A 64 -9.52 -0.30 -1.45
N SER A 65 -9.11 0.41 -2.52
CA SER A 65 -8.18 1.55 -2.48
C SER A 65 -6.77 1.26 -1.92
N GLU A 66 -6.23 0.08 -2.16
CA GLU A 66 -4.87 -0.27 -1.76
C GLU A 66 -3.83 0.68 -2.37
N GLU A 67 -3.90 1.00 -3.66
CA GLU A 67 -2.94 1.84 -4.40
C GLU A 67 -2.67 3.23 -3.78
N GLY A 68 -3.59 3.71 -2.98
CA GLY A 68 -3.42 4.92 -2.18
C GLY A 68 -3.00 4.67 -0.74
N THR A 69 -2.84 3.40 -0.31
CA THR A 69 -2.70 2.98 1.08
C THR A 69 -3.82 3.51 1.98
N ARG A 70 -5.09 3.41 1.50
CA ARG A 70 -6.25 4.09 2.12
C ARG A 70 -7.28 3.15 2.71
N GLY A 71 -7.44 1.95 2.14
CA GLY A 71 -8.55 1.06 2.47
C GLY A 71 -8.42 0.36 3.80
N ALA A 72 -7.26 -0.20 4.08
CA ALA A 72 -7.03 -0.99 5.29
C ALA A 72 -7.22 -0.17 6.57
N GLY A 73 -6.73 1.07 6.63
CA GLY A 73 -6.88 1.93 7.80
C GLY A 73 -8.35 2.17 8.19
N ALA A 74 -9.22 2.43 7.21
CA ALA A 74 -10.65 2.61 7.45
C ALA A 74 -11.33 1.31 7.92
N MET A 75 -10.94 0.16 7.35
CA MET A 75 -11.47 -1.14 7.74
C MET A 75 -10.99 -1.58 9.12
N VAL A 76 -9.74 -1.30 9.49
CA VAL A 76 -9.22 -1.51 10.86
C VAL A 76 -9.99 -0.65 11.86
N ALA A 77 -10.21 0.63 11.56
CA ALA A 77 -11.01 1.52 12.41
C ALA A 77 -12.46 1.05 12.59
N ALA A 78 -13.01 0.32 11.60
CA ALA A 78 -14.33 -0.30 11.66
C ALA A 78 -14.33 -1.67 12.39
N GLY A 79 -13.19 -2.14 12.90
CA GLY A 79 -13.06 -3.38 13.67
C GLY A 79 -13.08 -4.67 12.84
N VAL A 80 -12.78 -4.60 11.54
CA VAL A 80 -12.90 -5.76 10.62
C VAL A 80 -12.05 -6.95 11.06
N VAL A 81 -10.95 -6.73 11.75
CA VAL A 81 -10.02 -7.79 12.21
C VAL A 81 -9.91 -7.90 13.73
N ASP A 82 -10.79 -7.26 14.51
CA ASP A 82 -10.71 -7.27 15.98
C ASP A 82 -11.01 -8.67 16.59
N ASP A 83 -11.70 -9.54 15.85
CA ASP A 83 -12.04 -10.90 16.22
C ASP A 83 -11.26 -11.97 15.43
N VAL A 84 -10.08 -11.60 14.91
CA VAL A 84 -9.27 -12.47 14.04
C VAL A 84 -8.03 -12.96 14.79
N ASP A 85 -7.91 -14.29 14.92
CA ASP A 85 -6.74 -14.95 15.53
C ASP A 85 -5.61 -15.20 14.54
N TRP A 86 -5.94 -15.41 13.26
CA TRP A 86 -4.98 -15.65 12.18
C TRP A 86 -5.32 -14.78 10.97
N PHE A 87 -4.35 -14.05 10.47
CA PHE A 87 -4.51 -13.24 9.27
C PHE A 87 -3.49 -13.63 8.21
N PHE A 88 -3.92 -13.84 6.97
CA PHE A 88 -3.02 -14.10 5.86
C PHE A 88 -3.34 -13.19 4.69
N GLY A 89 -2.33 -12.42 4.25
CA GLY A 89 -2.36 -11.62 3.04
C GLY A 89 -1.41 -12.18 1.99
N ALA A 90 -1.62 -11.80 0.74
CA ALA A 90 -0.70 -12.14 -0.34
C ALA A 90 -0.69 -11.10 -1.45
N HIS A 91 0.42 -11.03 -2.19
CA HIS A 91 0.51 -10.24 -3.41
C HIS A 91 1.10 -11.07 -4.55
N VAL A 92 0.67 -10.81 -5.79
CA VAL A 92 1.23 -11.46 -6.97
C VAL A 92 2.50 -10.75 -7.43
N GLY A 93 3.49 -11.50 -7.87
CA GLY A 93 4.73 -10.95 -8.43
C GLY A 93 5.58 -10.22 -7.40
N VAL A 94 5.74 -8.91 -7.51
CA VAL A 94 6.73 -8.07 -6.77
C VAL A 94 8.14 -8.58 -7.06
N THR A 95 8.67 -9.50 -6.27
CA THR A 95 9.97 -10.15 -6.47
C THR A 95 9.84 -11.63 -6.83
N ALA A 96 8.66 -12.23 -6.62
CA ALA A 96 8.41 -13.64 -6.89
C ALA A 96 8.22 -13.91 -8.40
N LYS A 97 8.95 -14.89 -8.93
CA LYS A 97 8.84 -15.37 -10.31
C LYS A 97 7.86 -16.53 -10.41
N THR A 98 7.36 -16.81 -11.60
CA THR A 98 6.52 -18.00 -11.86
C THR A 98 7.13 -19.26 -11.24
N GLY A 99 6.29 -20.02 -10.53
CA GLY A 99 6.72 -21.24 -9.82
C GLY A 99 7.39 -21.00 -8.47
N HIS A 100 7.46 -19.75 -7.98
CA HIS A 100 7.98 -19.42 -6.66
C HIS A 100 6.89 -18.91 -5.73
N ILE A 101 6.97 -19.32 -4.47
CA ILE A 101 6.23 -18.74 -3.34
C ILE A 101 7.27 -18.15 -2.41
N GLN A 102 7.17 -16.87 -2.13
CA GLN A 102 8.07 -16.16 -1.23
C GLN A 102 7.35 -15.79 0.07
N LEU A 103 7.86 -16.29 1.18
CA LEU A 103 7.33 -16.02 2.52
C LEU A 103 7.97 -14.73 3.06
N CYS A 104 7.12 -13.74 3.34
CA CYS A 104 7.59 -12.43 3.76
C CYS A 104 7.69 -12.36 5.29
N ALA A 105 8.92 -12.38 5.81
CA ALA A 105 9.19 -12.20 7.24
C ALA A 105 9.03 -10.72 7.64
N ASP A 106 9.55 -9.83 6.81
CA ASP A 106 9.56 -8.37 6.97
C ASP A 106 9.74 -7.68 5.59
N GLY A 107 10.09 -6.40 5.56
CA GLY A 107 10.64 -5.74 4.38
C GLY A 107 9.74 -4.75 3.64
N TYR A 108 8.47 -4.59 4.02
CA TYR A 108 7.69 -3.43 3.62
C TYR A 108 8.01 -2.21 4.48
N LEU A 109 8.10 -1.04 3.84
CA LEU A 109 8.33 0.22 4.54
C LEU A 109 7.01 0.77 5.10
N ALA A 110 7.03 1.24 6.33
CA ALA A 110 5.97 2.09 6.84
C ALA A 110 5.93 3.40 6.03
N THR A 111 4.75 3.89 5.72
CA THR A 111 4.54 5.15 5.00
C THR A 111 3.36 5.93 5.56
N THR A 112 3.46 7.25 5.54
CA THR A 112 2.35 8.17 5.77
C THR A 112 2.31 9.17 4.63
N LYS A 113 1.22 9.17 3.87
CA LYS A 113 0.92 10.12 2.79
C LYS A 113 0.01 11.21 3.35
N PHE A 114 0.30 12.46 3.03
CA PHE A 114 -0.48 13.58 3.52
C PHE A 114 -0.47 14.76 2.55
N ASP A 115 -1.59 15.47 2.52
CA ASP A 115 -1.76 16.70 1.78
C ASP A 115 -1.72 17.88 2.74
N VAL A 116 -1.16 19.00 2.29
CA VAL A 116 -1.14 20.25 3.06
C VAL A 116 -1.72 21.37 2.21
N ASN A 117 -2.77 22.01 2.75
CA ASN A 117 -3.35 23.20 2.14
C ASN A 117 -3.02 24.42 3.00
N PHE A 118 -2.32 25.40 2.42
CA PHE A 118 -2.07 26.68 3.07
C PHE A 118 -3.07 27.73 2.56
N THR A 119 -3.62 28.52 3.48
CA THR A 119 -4.54 29.62 3.18
C THR A 119 -3.99 30.93 3.77
N GLY A 120 -3.60 31.83 2.89
CA GLY A 120 -3.08 33.17 3.20
C GLY A 120 -4.09 34.27 2.94
N ILE A 121 -3.55 35.47 2.66
CA ILE A 121 -4.34 36.66 2.33
C ILE A 121 -3.81 37.26 1.04
N GLN A 122 -4.68 37.40 0.04
CA GLN A 122 -4.33 38.00 -1.24
C GLN A 122 -4.15 39.51 -1.10
N SER A 123 -3.17 40.07 -1.82
CA SER A 123 -2.96 41.52 -1.94
C SER A 123 -2.28 41.87 -3.25
N HIS A 124 -2.30 43.16 -3.62
CA HIS A 124 -1.52 43.65 -4.74
C HIS A 124 -0.07 43.84 -4.29
N ALA A 125 0.85 43.02 -4.80
CA ALA A 125 2.23 42.95 -4.34
C ALA A 125 3.03 44.26 -4.44
N GLY A 126 2.65 45.15 -5.36
CA GLY A 126 3.30 46.46 -5.53
C GLY A 126 2.60 47.60 -4.81
N ALA A 127 1.30 47.55 -4.57
CA ALA A 127 0.52 48.63 -4.00
C ALA A 127 0.28 48.53 -2.50
N LYS A 128 0.06 47.31 -1.99
CA LYS A 128 -0.19 47.01 -0.57
C LYS A 128 0.41 45.65 -0.16
N PRO A 129 1.75 45.49 -0.25
CA PRO A 129 2.39 44.19 0.08
C PRO A 129 2.20 43.79 1.52
N GLU A 130 2.13 44.73 2.47
CA GLU A 130 1.93 44.47 3.89
C GLU A 130 0.56 43.88 4.26
N ALA A 131 -0.43 44.04 3.39
CA ALA A 131 -1.76 43.50 3.58
C ALA A 131 -1.86 41.99 3.25
N GLY A 132 -0.88 41.46 2.50
CA GLY A 132 -0.82 40.08 2.08
C GLY A 132 -0.22 39.12 3.10
N ARG A 133 -0.57 37.84 2.96
CA ARG A 133 0.07 36.71 3.64
C ARG A 133 0.26 35.60 2.61
N SER A 134 1.52 35.30 2.26
CA SER A 134 1.82 34.43 1.14
C SER A 134 1.75 32.95 1.53
N ALA A 135 0.75 32.25 1.03
CA ALA A 135 0.64 30.80 1.12
C ALA A 135 1.75 30.07 0.34
N LEU A 136 2.16 30.64 -0.82
CA LEU A 136 3.28 30.10 -1.61
C LEU A 136 4.58 30.08 -0.81
N LEU A 137 4.90 31.14 -0.10
CA LEU A 137 6.14 31.20 0.70
C LEU A 137 6.07 30.24 1.90
N ALA A 138 4.90 30.04 2.50
CA ALA A 138 4.71 29.05 3.55
C ALA A 138 4.96 27.63 3.01
N ALA A 139 4.37 27.28 1.87
CA ALA A 139 4.57 25.99 1.22
C ALA A 139 6.03 25.76 0.80
N ALA A 140 6.69 26.78 0.22
CA ALA A 140 8.10 26.70 -0.17
C ALA A 140 9.02 26.46 1.05
N ASN A 141 8.80 27.18 2.15
CA ASN A 141 9.54 26.94 3.40
C ASN A 141 9.25 25.57 3.98
N ALA A 142 8.00 25.13 4.00
CA ALA A 142 7.64 23.78 4.45
C ALA A 142 8.36 22.72 3.60
N ALA A 143 8.38 22.84 2.27
CA ALA A 143 9.05 21.91 1.38
C ALA A 143 10.56 21.80 1.65
N ILE A 144 11.24 22.92 1.90
CA ILE A 144 12.66 22.92 2.26
C ILE A 144 12.88 22.28 3.62
N MET A 145 12.10 22.66 4.64
CA MET A 145 12.27 22.19 6.01
C MET A 145 11.83 20.74 6.22
N LEU A 146 10.88 20.22 5.44
CA LEU A 146 10.57 18.79 5.42
C LEU A 146 11.81 17.98 5.04
N ASN A 147 12.57 18.41 4.03
CA ASN A 147 13.80 17.73 3.63
C ASN A 147 14.95 17.91 4.64
N ALA A 148 14.86 18.89 5.53
CA ALA A 148 15.83 19.15 6.61
C ALA A 148 15.51 18.41 7.92
N ILE A 149 14.43 17.62 7.99
CA ILE A 149 14.15 16.80 9.17
C ILE A 149 15.34 15.88 9.43
N SER A 150 15.83 15.87 10.68
CA SER A 150 16.96 15.02 11.08
C SER A 150 16.59 13.53 10.97
N ARG A 151 17.60 12.70 10.74
CA ARG A 151 17.46 11.24 10.79
C ARG A 151 17.19 10.79 12.22
N THR A 152 16.62 9.60 12.37
CA THR A 152 16.41 8.93 13.65
C THR A 152 17.29 7.70 13.77
N SER A 153 17.59 7.25 14.99
CA SER A 153 18.25 5.99 15.27
C SER A 153 17.33 4.78 15.15
N GLU A 154 16.00 5.02 15.05
CA GLU A 154 14.98 3.95 15.02
C GLU A 154 14.88 3.25 13.65
N GLY A 155 15.61 3.74 12.64
CA GLY A 155 15.66 3.14 11.32
C GLY A 155 15.87 4.13 10.18
N ASP A 156 15.96 3.59 8.97
CA ASP A 156 16.06 4.39 7.75
C ASP A 156 14.79 5.19 7.50
N THR A 157 14.95 6.42 7.02
CA THR A 157 13.83 7.32 6.77
C THR A 157 13.88 7.95 5.37
N ARG A 158 12.71 8.26 4.84
CA ARG A 158 12.53 9.03 3.60
C ARG A 158 11.51 10.13 3.81
N VAL A 159 11.63 11.21 3.05
CA VAL A 159 10.63 12.26 2.91
C VAL A 159 10.58 12.70 1.45
N SER A 160 9.39 12.95 0.96
CA SER A 160 9.16 13.45 -0.39
C SER A 160 8.09 14.53 -0.39
N VAL A 161 8.33 15.62 -1.10
CA VAL A 161 7.32 16.57 -1.54
C VAL A 161 7.15 16.32 -3.03
N GLY A 162 6.13 15.55 -3.40
CA GLY A 162 5.89 15.11 -4.77
C GLY A 162 5.25 16.18 -5.65
N ARG A 163 4.46 17.07 -5.03
CA ARG A 163 3.76 18.14 -5.73
C ARG A 163 3.67 19.39 -4.85
N LEU A 164 3.79 20.56 -5.49
CA LEU A 164 3.52 21.86 -4.90
C LEU A 164 2.88 22.74 -5.96
N ASP A 165 1.63 23.15 -5.73
CA ASP A 165 0.87 24.06 -6.58
C ASP A 165 0.60 25.34 -5.81
N ALA A 166 1.00 26.51 -6.36
CA ALA A 166 0.75 27.79 -5.71
C ALA A 166 0.89 28.96 -6.68
N GLY A 167 0.11 30.00 -6.45
CA GLY A 167 0.24 31.30 -7.10
C GLY A 167 -0.71 31.53 -8.27
N GLU A 168 -1.16 32.79 -8.42
CA GLU A 168 -2.10 33.22 -9.46
C GLU A 168 -1.44 34.17 -10.48
N GLY A 169 -0.42 34.91 -10.09
CA GLY A 169 0.23 35.87 -10.98
C GLY A 169 1.37 36.64 -10.31
N ARG A 170 2.26 37.20 -11.13
CA ARG A 170 3.53 37.84 -10.70
C ARG A 170 3.36 39.02 -9.74
N ASN A 171 2.23 39.71 -9.76
CA ASN A 171 1.94 40.89 -8.96
C ASN A 171 0.84 40.70 -7.93
N ILE A 172 0.54 39.45 -7.60
CA ILE A 172 -0.47 39.06 -6.63
C ILE A 172 0.23 38.28 -5.52
N THR A 173 -0.02 38.60 -4.23
CA THR A 173 0.40 37.78 -3.11
C THR A 173 -0.47 36.53 -3.10
N PRO A 174 0.11 35.31 -3.25
CA PRO A 174 -0.68 34.09 -3.36
C PRO A 174 -1.41 33.76 -2.06
N ALA A 175 -2.74 33.56 -2.16
CA ALA A 175 -3.56 33.20 -1.01
C ALA A 175 -3.70 31.68 -0.81
N HIS A 176 -3.39 30.87 -1.83
CA HIS A 176 -3.53 29.43 -1.77
C HIS A 176 -2.26 28.71 -2.20
N ALA A 177 -1.96 27.62 -1.50
CA ALA A 177 -0.94 26.64 -1.90
C ALA A 177 -1.36 25.25 -1.47
N HIS A 178 -1.06 24.25 -2.31
CA HIS A 178 -1.33 22.84 -2.06
C HIS A 178 -0.05 22.03 -2.22
N MET A 179 0.19 21.09 -1.30
CA MET A 179 1.31 20.16 -1.35
C MET A 179 0.82 18.73 -1.19
N GLU A 180 1.40 17.81 -1.96
CA GLU A 180 1.24 16.35 -1.78
C GLU A 180 2.60 15.79 -1.30
N CYS A 181 2.59 15.16 -0.13
CA CYS A 181 3.79 14.75 0.58
C CYS A 181 3.69 13.31 1.07
N GLU A 182 4.84 12.67 1.28
CA GLU A 182 4.94 11.43 2.02
C GLU A 182 6.19 11.37 2.90
N VAL A 183 6.08 10.64 3.99
CA VAL A 183 7.22 10.18 4.80
C VAL A 183 7.22 8.66 4.85
N ARG A 184 8.41 8.05 4.97
CA ARG A 184 8.59 6.61 5.12
C ARG A 184 9.61 6.29 6.20
N GLY A 185 9.44 5.12 6.82
CA GLY A 185 10.40 4.54 7.78
C GLY A 185 10.59 3.05 7.53
N SER A 186 11.80 2.55 7.77
CA SER A 186 12.05 1.10 7.79
C SER A 186 11.46 0.41 9.02
N THR A 187 11.06 1.19 10.03
CA THR A 187 10.28 0.76 11.19
C THR A 187 9.04 1.63 11.33
N HIS A 188 8.06 1.15 12.09
CA HIS A 188 6.88 1.94 12.42
C HIS A 188 7.27 3.21 13.18
N GLU A 189 8.16 3.08 14.17
CA GLU A 189 8.63 4.14 15.04
C GLU A 189 9.37 5.24 14.23
N ALA A 190 10.20 4.84 13.28
CA ALA A 190 10.88 5.77 12.37
C ALA A 190 9.88 6.56 11.51
N ASN A 191 8.80 5.91 11.03
CA ASN A 191 7.77 6.59 10.26
C ASN A 191 6.94 7.56 11.11
N GLU A 192 6.55 7.16 12.32
CA GLU A 192 5.81 8.03 13.26
C GLU A 192 6.67 9.24 13.67
N PHE A 193 7.97 9.05 13.92
CA PHE A 193 8.90 10.16 14.14
C PHE A 193 8.88 11.14 12.98
N MET A 194 9.06 10.65 11.75
CA MET A 194 9.09 11.50 10.56
C MET A 194 7.77 12.25 10.36
N PHE A 195 6.63 11.59 10.57
CA PHE A 195 5.33 12.23 10.41
C PHE A 195 5.07 13.28 11.49
N SER A 196 5.42 13.01 12.75
CA SER A 196 5.34 13.99 13.85
C SER A 196 6.18 15.23 13.56
N ARG A 197 7.41 15.04 13.10
CA ARG A 197 8.29 16.16 12.72
C ARG A 197 7.75 16.91 11.50
N ALA A 198 7.15 16.22 10.53
CA ALA A 198 6.52 16.87 9.38
C ALA A 198 5.35 17.79 9.80
N GLN A 199 4.53 17.35 10.75
CA GLN A 199 3.44 18.18 11.31
C GLN A 199 3.99 19.47 11.97
N GLU A 200 5.08 19.34 12.74
CA GLU A 200 5.73 20.52 13.37
C GLU A 200 6.31 21.48 12.34
N VAL A 201 6.94 20.97 11.28
CA VAL A 201 7.48 21.77 10.17
C VAL A 201 6.38 22.53 9.47
N VAL A 202 5.28 21.88 9.11
CA VAL A 202 4.12 22.50 8.44
C VAL A 202 3.51 23.60 9.33
N LYS A 203 3.32 23.31 10.62
CA LYS A 203 2.84 24.29 11.57
C LYS A 203 3.77 25.48 11.69
N GLY A 204 5.09 25.25 11.84
CA GLY A 204 6.09 26.30 11.94
C GLY A 204 6.14 27.20 10.70
N ALA A 205 6.04 26.63 9.50
CA ALA A 205 5.99 27.37 8.24
C ALA A 205 4.74 28.26 8.14
N ALA A 206 3.59 27.74 8.59
CA ALA A 206 2.34 28.51 8.64
C ALA A 206 2.42 29.68 9.63
N ASP A 207 2.89 29.41 10.85
CA ASP A 207 3.04 30.43 11.91
C ASP A 207 4.00 31.55 11.48
N MET A 208 5.15 31.20 10.86
CA MET A 208 6.16 32.16 10.41
C MET A 208 5.61 33.16 9.39
N LEU A 209 4.73 32.71 8.50
CA LEU A 209 4.14 33.53 7.42
C LEU A 209 2.75 34.08 7.78
N GLY A 210 2.22 33.75 8.96
CA GLY A 210 0.90 34.19 9.41
C GLY A 210 -0.25 33.68 8.54
N VAL A 211 -0.12 32.46 8.01
CA VAL A 211 -1.15 31.77 7.19
C VAL A 211 -1.82 30.66 7.98
N LYS A 212 -3.00 30.25 7.55
CA LYS A 212 -3.67 29.04 8.06
C LYS A 212 -3.18 27.83 7.27
N TYR A 213 -3.27 26.66 7.89
CA TYR A 213 -3.02 25.38 7.18
C TYR A 213 -4.02 24.33 7.60
N ASP A 214 -4.20 23.35 6.71
CA ASP A 214 -4.91 22.10 6.94
C ASP A 214 -4.01 20.97 6.46
N LEU A 215 -3.72 19.99 7.35
CA LEU A 215 -2.92 18.81 7.05
C LEU A 215 -3.83 17.60 7.13
N ILE A 216 -3.99 16.92 5.98
CA ILE A 216 -4.90 15.79 5.82
C ILE A 216 -4.07 14.54 5.54
N LYS A 217 -4.13 13.54 6.43
CA LYS A 217 -3.56 12.22 6.17
C LYS A 217 -4.38 11.54 5.07
N THR A 218 -3.75 11.19 3.94
CA THR A 218 -4.41 10.64 2.75
C THR A 218 -4.13 9.15 2.54
N GLY A 219 -3.16 8.59 3.23
CA GLY A 219 -2.86 7.17 3.19
C GLY A 219 -1.82 6.76 4.24
N GLN A 220 -1.85 5.50 4.65
CA GLN A 220 -0.93 4.96 5.62
C GLN A 220 -0.74 3.45 5.45
N ALA A 221 0.51 3.00 5.62
CA ALA A 221 0.87 1.60 5.83
C ALA A 221 1.90 1.52 6.96
N THR A 222 2.01 0.37 7.60
CA THR A 222 3.07 0.13 8.58
C THR A 222 4.08 -0.88 8.04
N THR A 223 5.07 -1.26 8.83
CA THR A 223 5.97 -2.35 8.49
C THR A 223 5.25 -3.69 8.57
N LEU A 224 5.72 -4.64 7.77
CA LEU A 224 5.21 -6.01 7.81
C LEU A 224 5.56 -6.65 9.17
N VAL A 225 4.62 -7.38 9.73
CA VAL A 225 4.79 -8.18 10.95
C VAL A 225 4.30 -9.58 10.65
N THR A 226 5.20 -10.55 10.51
CA THR A 226 4.86 -11.96 10.38
C THR A 226 5.32 -12.70 11.62
N THR A 227 4.39 -13.44 12.27
CA THR A 227 4.76 -14.23 13.45
C THR A 227 5.45 -15.54 13.05
N PRO A 228 6.28 -16.12 13.92
CA PRO A 228 6.91 -17.42 13.66
C PRO A 228 5.90 -18.53 13.36
N GLU A 229 4.75 -18.53 14.05
CA GLU A 229 3.66 -19.49 13.87
C GLU A 229 3.00 -19.34 12.48
N ALA A 230 2.78 -18.10 12.04
CA ALA A 230 2.25 -17.84 10.71
C ALA A 230 3.26 -18.19 9.62
N MET A 231 4.55 -17.90 9.84
CA MET A 231 5.61 -18.28 8.91
C MET A 231 5.68 -19.80 8.71
N GLU A 232 5.65 -20.56 9.80
CA GLU A 232 5.68 -22.03 9.74
C GLU A 232 4.41 -22.60 9.07
N THR A 233 3.25 -22.01 9.33
CA THR A 233 1.98 -22.39 8.71
C THR A 233 2.01 -22.14 7.21
N MET A 234 2.46 -20.97 6.77
CA MET A 234 2.61 -20.63 5.36
C MET A 234 3.63 -21.54 4.66
N ARG A 235 4.75 -21.84 5.31
CA ARG A 235 5.79 -22.74 4.77
C ARG A 235 5.20 -24.12 4.45
N LYS A 236 4.56 -24.77 5.42
CA LYS A 236 3.94 -26.07 5.20
C LYS A 236 2.88 -26.05 4.12
N ALA A 237 2.08 -24.99 4.11
CA ALA A 237 1.05 -24.80 3.09
C ALA A 237 1.63 -24.62 1.68
N ALA A 238 2.72 -23.88 1.54
CA ALA A 238 3.39 -23.64 0.28
C ALA A 238 4.16 -24.87 -0.22
N GLU A 239 4.89 -25.57 0.66
CA GLU A 239 5.63 -26.79 0.33
C GLU A 239 4.69 -27.95 -0.12
N ALA A 240 3.43 -27.92 0.30
CA ALA A 240 2.42 -28.87 -0.16
C ALA A 240 1.90 -28.59 -1.58
N VAL A 241 2.23 -27.44 -2.19
CA VAL A 241 1.85 -27.09 -3.56
C VAL A 241 2.83 -27.75 -4.55
N PRO A 242 2.37 -28.60 -5.46
CA PRO A 242 3.27 -29.27 -6.37
C PRO A 242 3.96 -28.31 -7.34
N GLY A 243 5.27 -28.49 -7.53
CA GLY A 243 6.04 -27.79 -8.56
C GLY A 243 6.39 -26.34 -8.24
N VAL A 244 6.24 -25.91 -6.98
CA VAL A 244 6.70 -24.59 -6.55
C VAL A 244 8.01 -24.67 -5.77
N THR A 245 8.78 -23.60 -5.82
CA THR A 245 9.95 -23.36 -4.96
C THR A 245 9.54 -22.40 -3.86
N VAL A 246 9.82 -22.73 -2.59
CA VAL A 246 9.51 -21.90 -1.43
C VAL A 246 10.76 -21.20 -0.92
N GLU A 247 10.69 -19.89 -0.74
CA GLU A 247 11.80 -19.04 -0.33
C GLU A 247 11.38 -18.10 0.79
N ASP A 248 12.30 -17.76 1.70
CA ASP A 248 12.10 -16.67 2.66
C ASP A 248 12.70 -15.39 2.11
N ILE A 249 11.97 -14.28 2.29
CA ILE A 249 12.46 -12.98 1.89
C ILE A 249 12.34 -11.95 3.01
N HIS A 250 13.29 -11.00 3.01
CA HIS A 250 13.40 -9.91 3.98
C HIS A 250 13.24 -8.51 3.35
N HIS A 251 12.99 -8.44 2.05
CA HIS A 251 12.81 -7.17 1.33
C HIS A 251 11.75 -7.32 0.25
N CYS A 252 10.52 -6.96 0.59
CA CYS A 252 9.41 -6.99 -0.37
C CYS A 252 9.39 -5.75 -1.28
N GLY A 253 10.07 -4.67 -0.87
CA GLY A 253 10.04 -3.37 -1.56
C GLY A 253 8.69 -2.64 -1.38
N GLY A 254 8.67 -1.32 -1.55
CA GLY A 254 7.42 -0.57 -1.49
C GLY A 254 6.75 -0.51 -0.11
N SER A 255 5.43 -0.36 -0.12
CA SER A 255 4.55 -0.35 1.05
C SER A 255 3.24 -1.02 0.68
N GLU A 256 2.60 -1.67 1.64
CA GLU A 256 1.34 -2.42 1.49
C GLU A 256 0.46 -2.11 2.70
N ASP A 257 -0.76 -1.60 2.50
CA ASP A 257 -1.58 -1.15 3.63
C ASP A 257 -2.28 -2.29 4.37
N CYS A 258 -2.33 -3.51 3.83
CA CYS A 258 -2.79 -4.68 4.59
C CYS A 258 -1.90 -4.96 5.81
N THR A 259 -0.70 -4.41 5.87
CA THR A 259 0.15 -4.42 7.07
C THR A 259 -0.53 -3.80 8.30
N LEU A 260 -1.53 -2.93 8.11
CA LEU A 260 -2.35 -2.39 9.20
C LEU A 260 -3.27 -3.46 9.81
N PHE A 261 -3.83 -4.36 8.99
CA PHE A 261 -4.56 -5.54 9.50
C PHE A 261 -3.62 -6.45 10.27
N MET A 262 -2.44 -6.74 9.70
CA MET A 262 -1.44 -7.61 10.31
C MET A 262 -1.03 -7.08 11.69
N ARG A 263 -0.72 -5.78 11.78
CA ARG A 263 -0.37 -5.12 13.04
C ARG A 263 -1.51 -5.23 14.05
N ARG A 264 -2.75 -4.93 13.64
CA ARG A 264 -3.91 -4.99 14.54
C ARG A 264 -4.13 -6.40 15.10
N VAL A 265 -4.00 -7.43 14.25
CA VAL A 265 -4.09 -8.84 14.67
C VAL A 265 -2.97 -9.20 15.64
N ALA A 266 -1.73 -8.79 15.37
CA ALA A 266 -0.60 -9.02 16.26
C ALA A 266 -0.76 -8.32 17.62
N GLU A 267 -1.27 -7.09 17.66
CA GLU A 267 -1.56 -6.34 18.89
C GLU A 267 -2.60 -7.04 19.79
N HIS A 268 -3.48 -7.85 19.19
CA HIS A 268 -4.46 -8.67 19.91
C HIS A 268 -3.93 -10.08 20.23
N GLY A 269 -2.65 -10.37 19.97
CA GLY A 269 -2.02 -11.67 20.24
C GLY A 269 -2.29 -12.72 19.17
N GLY A 270 -2.82 -12.34 18.01
CA GLY A 270 -3.02 -13.22 16.87
C GLY A 270 -1.79 -13.39 15.98
N ASN A 271 -1.90 -14.19 14.95
CA ASN A 271 -0.83 -14.63 14.07
C ASN A 271 -1.01 -14.11 12.64
N PRO A 272 -0.47 -12.94 12.28
CA PRO A 272 -0.45 -12.46 10.90
C PRO A 272 0.70 -13.06 10.10
N GLY A 273 0.44 -13.30 8.79
CA GLY A 273 1.43 -13.71 7.82
C GLY A 273 1.15 -13.12 6.43
N PHE A 274 2.21 -13.03 5.62
CA PHE A 274 2.14 -12.50 4.27
C PHE A 274 3.06 -13.28 3.33
N PHE A 275 2.60 -13.56 2.12
CA PHE A 275 3.42 -14.24 1.12
C PHE A 275 3.23 -13.64 -0.28
N LEU A 276 4.21 -13.87 -1.15
CA LEU A 276 4.10 -13.55 -2.57
C LEU A 276 3.94 -14.84 -3.38
N PHE A 277 3.07 -14.82 -4.38
CA PHE A 277 2.99 -15.86 -5.40
C PHE A 277 3.44 -15.32 -6.75
N GLY A 278 4.26 -16.08 -7.45
CA GLY A 278 5.07 -15.58 -8.53
C GLY A 278 4.33 -15.35 -9.84
N CYS A 279 4.84 -14.40 -10.63
CA CYS A 279 4.52 -14.23 -12.04
C CYS A 279 5.71 -13.64 -12.80
N GLU A 280 5.72 -13.79 -14.11
CA GLU A 280 6.64 -13.07 -14.97
C GLU A 280 6.00 -11.74 -15.37
N ASN A 281 6.54 -10.64 -14.86
CA ASN A 281 6.11 -9.31 -15.24
C ASN A 281 7.33 -8.43 -15.57
N LYS A 282 7.11 -7.35 -16.30
CA LYS A 282 8.15 -6.38 -16.64
C LYS A 282 8.27 -5.26 -15.61
N GLY A 283 7.63 -5.43 -14.45
CA GLY A 283 7.47 -4.45 -13.37
C GLY A 283 6.02 -4.02 -13.21
N HIS A 284 5.63 -3.72 -11.98
CA HIS A 284 4.31 -3.19 -11.66
C HIS A 284 4.14 -1.76 -12.19
N HIS A 285 2.89 -1.30 -12.32
CA HIS A 285 2.51 0.05 -12.78
C HIS A 285 2.99 0.38 -14.20
N ARG A 286 3.03 -0.62 -15.09
CA ARG A 286 3.42 -0.47 -16.49
C ARG A 286 2.27 -0.76 -17.46
N PRO A 287 2.25 -0.13 -18.64
CA PRO A 287 1.22 -0.40 -19.67
C PRO A 287 1.20 -1.83 -20.21
N ASP A 288 2.29 -2.57 -20.04
CA ASP A 288 2.50 -3.95 -20.47
C ASP A 288 2.55 -4.96 -19.31
N PHE A 289 1.97 -4.58 -18.16
CA PHE A 289 1.86 -5.47 -17.01
C PHE A 289 0.92 -6.65 -17.34
N ASP A 290 1.36 -7.85 -17.02
CA ASP A 290 0.61 -9.10 -17.15
C ASP A 290 1.10 -10.10 -16.10
N ILE A 291 0.23 -10.98 -15.65
CA ILE A 291 0.50 -11.96 -14.59
C ILE A 291 0.49 -13.39 -15.07
N GLN A 292 0.19 -13.64 -16.35
CA GLN A 292 -0.01 -14.98 -16.93
C GLN A 292 -0.99 -15.80 -16.07
N ASP A 293 -2.21 -15.31 -15.92
CA ASP A 293 -3.24 -15.76 -14.98
C ASP A 293 -3.55 -17.25 -15.06
N THR A 294 -3.54 -17.85 -16.26
CA THR A 294 -3.78 -19.29 -16.47
C THR A 294 -2.76 -20.20 -15.76
N VAL A 295 -1.60 -19.66 -15.38
CA VAL A 295 -0.51 -20.41 -14.73
C VAL A 295 -0.35 -19.98 -13.26
N ASN A 296 -0.41 -18.67 -12.99
CA ASN A 296 0.08 -18.11 -11.75
C ASN A 296 -0.99 -17.91 -10.65
N LEU A 297 -2.30 -17.98 -10.98
CA LEU A 297 -3.35 -17.90 -9.96
C LEU A 297 -3.42 -19.15 -9.08
N LYS A 298 -3.22 -20.33 -9.67
CA LYS A 298 -3.37 -21.62 -8.98
C LYS A 298 -2.46 -21.77 -7.76
N PRO A 299 -1.14 -21.48 -7.80
CA PRO A 299 -0.30 -21.57 -6.60
C PRO A 299 -0.80 -20.71 -5.43
N GLY A 300 -1.18 -19.45 -5.68
CA GLY A 300 -1.73 -18.58 -4.65
C GLY A 300 -3.02 -19.15 -4.03
N PHE A 301 -3.93 -19.66 -4.86
CA PHE A 301 -5.14 -20.32 -4.40
C PHE A 301 -4.83 -21.55 -3.55
N GLU A 302 -3.92 -22.44 -3.99
CA GLU A 302 -3.57 -23.67 -3.25
C GLU A 302 -2.92 -23.37 -1.91
N VAL A 303 -2.05 -22.34 -1.81
CA VAL A 303 -1.48 -21.93 -0.53
C VAL A 303 -2.58 -21.48 0.43
N PHE A 304 -3.53 -20.63 0.01
CA PHE A 304 -4.63 -20.20 0.89
C PHE A 304 -5.53 -21.34 1.34
N THR A 305 -5.86 -22.30 0.47
CA THR A 305 -6.69 -23.44 0.84
C THR A 305 -5.97 -24.42 1.77
N ASN A 306 -4.65 -24.59 1.59
CA ASN A 306 -3.81 -25.36 2.50
C ASN A 306 -3.70 -24.68 3.87
N ILE A 307 -3.53 -23.35 3.94
CA ILE A 307 -3.57 -22.58 5.18
C ILE A 307 -4.94 -22.76 5.88
N ALA A 308 -6.04 -22.59 5.14
CA ALA A 308 -7.37 -22.78 5.71
C ALA A 308 -7.55 -24.18 6.30
N THR A 309 -7.03 -25.19 5.63
CA THR A 309 -7.05 -26.58 6.13
C THR A 309 -6.16 -26.74 7.36
N ALA A 310 -4.98 -26.14 7.39
CA ALA A 310 -4.05 -26.24 8.53
C ALA A 310 -4.59 -25.56 9.79
N VAL A 311 -5.22 -24.40 9.64
CA VAL A 311 -5.71 -23.58 10.76
C VAL A 311 -7.11 -23.99 11.21
N CYS A 312 -8.00 -24.28 10.27
CA CYS A 312 -9.42 -24.53 10.52
C CYS A 312 -9.86 -25.96 10.19
N GLY A 313 -8.97 -26.88 9.78
CA GLY A 313 -9.32 -28.27 9.52
C GLY A 313 -9.81 -28.98 10.79
N ARG A 314 -10.86 -29.78 10.68
CA ARG A 314 -11.29 -30.68 11.77
C ARG A 314 -10.20 -31.71 12.01
N LYS A 315 -9.82 -31.88 13.27
CA LYS A 315 -8.99 -33.00 13.69
C LYS A 315 -9.97 -34.18 13.89
N ASP A 316 -9.76 -35.27 13.15
CA ASP A 316 -10.48 -36.51 13.33
C ASP A 316 -10.23 -37.09 14.73
#